data_7064323165b1fa5f4f368fe14ad10d1a
#
_entry.id   7064323165b1fa5f4f368fe14ad10d1a
#
_cell.length_a   1.000
_cell.length_b   1.000
_cell.length_c   1.000
_cell.angle_alpha   90.00
_cell.angle_beta   90.00
_cell.angle_gamma   90.00
#
_symmetry.space_group_name_H-M   'P 1'
#
loop_
_entity.id
_entity.type
_entity.pdbx_description
1 polymer ?
#
loop_
_entity_poly.entity_id
_entity_poly.type
_entity_poly.pdbx_seq_one_letter_code
_entity_poly.pdbx_strand_id
1 'polypeptide(L)'
;RILAPREVKPKLDYLAREVREAVGAPISRRQALSLGGLAVLGLSAAACGTASTSTNGGGGGSAAPSGSSAGGGLAGKPIENALEIFNWTEYDDPSTYTDFKKQADIAAAGTTVHETYYASNDELIAKLNAGGGGYDIIVPSQNAVAQLVQENKLFKLDMSLLPNLSNIEPSFLKANFDPTGEYHVIKDFGVTGFYFNNKIVTDKLETMKDFYDALPKYVSKGRTNILEGAEEVVPLALMALGLDANTDNDADLKQASDFLMSIRSGVTTINSGDYINDASAGKIVLGQGWNGDMRRIVQARKAQGDITVVIPTGSSEIWADSWCIPASAPHPVAAHHWINWLCTPAVAAKEMEYHNYPIPMQAALDQLSPDLKNDPLFNVPTSLTDGYTYILNVSPAVVQKRTKIYTDFKAAG
;
A
#
# COMPACT_ATOMS: atom_id res chain seq x y z
N ARG A 1 -6.31 22.63 -29.85
CA ARG A 1 -6.62 21.19 -29.64
C ARG A 1 -5.49 20.61 -28.79
N ILE A 2 -5.75 20.48 -27.51
CA ILE A 2 -4.88 19.76 -26.57
C ILE A 2 -5.28 18.28 -26.72
N LEU A 3 -4.42 17.47 -27.29
CA LEU A 3 -4.55 16.02 -27.32
C LEU A 3 -4.14 15.52 -25.93
N ALA A 4 -5.10 15.10 -25.13
CA ALA A 4 -4.80 14.37 -23.90
C ALA A 4 -4.14 13.03 -24.27
N PRO A 5 -3.14 12.56 -23.50
CA PRO A 5 -2.53 11.26 -23.69
C PRO A 5 -3.60 10.15 -23.68
N ARG A 6 -3.39 9.08 -24.42
CA ARG A 6 -4.33 7.96 -24.60
C ARG A 6 -4.79 7.33 -23.27
N GLU A 7 -4.00 7.47 -22.22
CA GLU A 7 -4.22 6.87 -20.90
C GLU A 7 -5.18 7.67 -19.99
N VAL A 8 -5.39 8.96 -20.24
CA VAL A 8 -6.30 9.80 -19.44
C VAL A 8 -7.77 9.64 -19.85
N LYS A 9 -8.01 9.20 -21.09
CA LYS A 9 -9.37 9.08 -21.62
C LYS A 9 -10.22 8.00 -20.95
N PRO A 10 -9.71 6.78 -20.63
CA PRO A 10 -10.47 5.78 -19.90
C PRO A 10 -10.85 6.20 -18.47
N LYS A 11 -9.94 6.89 -17.74
CA LYS A 11 -10.21 7.39 -16.37
C LYS A 11 -11.30 8.46 -16.34
N LEU A 12 -11.31 9.37 -17.31
CA LEU A 12 -12.36 10.41 -17.41
C LEU A 12 -13.72 9.83 -17.82
N ASP A 13 -13.71 8.80 -18.67
CA ASP A 13 -14.97 8.14 -19.08
C ASP A 13 -15.54 7.26 -17.97
N TYR A 14 -14.68 6.67 -17.10
CA TYR A 14 -15.09 5.93 -15.89
C TYR A 14 -15.71 6.86 -14.85
N LEU A 15 -15.05 7.96 -14.47
CA LEU A 15 -15.58 8.95 -13.54
C LEU A 15 -16.89 9.58 -14.03
N ALA A 16 -17.00 9.83 -15.32
CA ALA A 16 -18.25 10.34 -15.92
C ALA A 16 -19.40 9.32 -15.89
N ARG A 17 -19.10 8.03 -15.85
CA ARG A 17 -20.07 6.95 -15.70
C ARG A 17 -20.54 6.83 -14.25
N GLU A 18 -19.67 6.84 -13.29
CA GLU A 18 -19.99 6.78 -11.86
C GLU A 18 -20.85 7.98 -11.41
N VAL A 19 -20.50 9.19 -11.87
CA VAL A 19 -21.28 10.39 -11.58
C VAL A 19 -22.69 10.31 -12.21
N ARG A 20 -22.85 9.69 -13.40
CA ARG A 20 -24.17 9.47 -14.02
C ARG A 20 -25.04 8.48 -13.25
N GLU A 21 -24.44 7.41 -12.75
CA GLU A 21 -25.16 6.37 -12.00
C GLU A 21 -25.59 6.89 -10.61
N ALA A 22 -24.77 7.76 -9.99
CA ALA A 22 -25.06 8.34 -8.68
C ALA A 22 -26.13 9.45 -8.69
N VAL A 23 -26.34 10.15 -9.81
CA VAL A 23 -27.21 11.36 -9.88
C VAL A 23 -28.48 11.14 -10.69
N GLY A 24 -28.65 10.03 -11.40
CA GLY A 24 -29.87 9.64 -12.10
C GLY A 24 -30.37 10.61 -13.21
N ALA A 25 -29.51 11.54 -13.67
CA ALA A 25 -29.87 12.52 -14.72
C ALA A 25 -28.72 12.75 -15.70
N PRO A 26 -28.95 13.07 -16.97
CA PRO A 26 -27.90 13.31 -17.95
C PRO A 26 -27.22 14.65 -17.69
N ILE A 27 -25.99 14.60 -17.13
CA ILE A 27 -25.16 15.78 -16.90
C ILE A 27 -24.21 15.98 -18.10
N SER A 28 -24.14 17.24 -18.60
CA SER A 28 -23.21 17.58 -19.68
C SER A 28 -21.75 17.64 -19.19
N ARG A 29 -20.77 17.33 -20.07
CA ARG A 29 -19.32 17.33 -19.76
C ARG A 29 -18.81 18.64 -19.12
N ARG A 30 -19.49 19.77 -19.32
CA ARG A 30 -19.16 21.06 -18.70
C ARG A 30 -19.63 21.17 -17.25
N GLN A 31 -20.71 20.49 -16.88
CA GLN A 31 -21.27 20.51 -15.52
C GLN A 31 -20.52 19.58 -14.57
N ALA A 32 -19.93 18.47 -15.07
CA ALA A 32 -19.12 17.57 -14.26
C ALA A 32 -17.81 18.22 -13.77
N LEU A 33 -17.23 19.15 -14.54
CA LEU A 33 -16.01 19.87 -14.16
C LEU A 33 -16.24 21.01 -13.16
N SER A 34 -17.48 21.46 -12.97
CA SER A 34 -17.82 22.52 -12.02
C SER A 34 -18.27 22.01 -10.65
N LEU A 35 -18.54 20.71 -10.50
CA LEU A 35 -19.02 20.10 -9.25
C LEU A 35 -17.90 19.56 -8.34
N GLY A 36 -16.68 19.47 -8.82
CA GLY A 36 -15.51 19.02 -8.05
C GLY A 36 -14.94 20.05 -7.06
N GLY A 37 -15.55 21.23 -6.92
CA GLY A 37 -14.97 22.35 -6.17
C GLY A 37 -15.74 22.83 -4.92
N LEU A 38 -16.87 22.23 -4.54
CA LEU A 38 -17.70 22.78 -3.47
C LEU A 38 -18.45 21.69 -2.68
N ALA A 39 -17.77 21.04 -1.77
CA ALA A 39 -18.42 20.26 -0.72
C ALA A 39 -17.60 20.24 0.58
N VAL A 40 -17.33 21.41 1.14
CA VAL A 40 -17.07 21.59 2.57
C VAL A 40 -17.75 22.86 3.00
N LEU A 41 -18.91 22.76 3.64
CA LEU A 41 -19.41 23.66 4.69
C LEU A 41 -20.87 23.32 5.06
N GLY A 42 -21.04 22.79 6.23
CA GLY A 42 -22.07 23.13 7.20
C GLY A 42 -23.54 22.84 6.89
N LEU A 43 -24.15 22.06 7.79
CA LEU A 43 -25.48 22.39 8.31
C LEU A 43 -25.75 21.65 9.62
N SER A 44 -25.60 22.40 10.71
CA SER A 44 -26.26 22.11 11.98
C SER A 44 -27.65 22.79 11.97
N ALA A 45 -28.69 22.04 12.24
CA ALA A 45 -29.94 22.60 12.75
C ALA A 45 -30.71 21.52 13.53
N ALA A 46 -30.91 21.82 14.79
CA ALA A 46 -31.73 21.11 15.73
C ALA A 46 -33.24 21.35 15.43
N ALA A 47 -34.06 20.35 15.68
CA ALA A 47 -35.46 20.55 16.02
C ALA A 47 -35.96 19.43 16.94
N CYS A 48 -36.32 19.81 18.16
CA CYS A 48 -37.08 19.04 19.14
C CYS A 48 -38.55 18.90 18.70
N GLY A 49 -39.14 17.76 19.04
CA GLY A 49 -40.60 17.57 18.89
C GLY A 49 -41.08 16.28 19.53
N THR A 50 -41.84 16.40 20.58
CA THR A 50 -42.39 15.52 21.60
C THR A 50 -43.25 14.36 21.15
N ALA A 51 -43.12 13.28 21.87
CA ALA A 51 -44.00 12.20 22.36
C ALA A 51 -45.43 11.99 21.76
N SER A 52 -45.76 10.70 21.47
CA SER A 52 -46.85 9.96 22.17
C SER A 52 -46.91 8.49 21.73
N THR A 53 -47.15 7.67 22.72
CA THR A 53 -47.51 6.27 22.87
C THR A 53 -48.47 5.65 21.87
N SER A 54 -48.28 4.38 21.41
CA SER A 54 -49.00 3.18 21.89
C SER A 54 -48.78 1.95 20.98
N THR A 55 -48.39 0.86 21.64
CA THR A 55 -48.78 -0.57 21.59
C THR A 55 -48.91 -1.34 20.27
N ASN A 56 -48.22 -2.45 20.33
CA ASN A 56 -48.51 -3.83 19.91
C ASN A 56 -48.12 -4.31 18.48
N GLY A 57 -47.24 -5.29 18.51
CA GLY A 57 -47.47 -6.60 17.92
C GLY A 57 -46.64 -6.98 16.70
N GLY A 58 -45.75 -7.92 16.87
CA GLY A 58 -45.37 -8.81 15.78
C GLY A 58 -43.89 -8.85 15.43
N GLY A 59 -43.25 -9.89 15.90
CA GLY A 59 -41.86 -10.21 15.75
C GLY A 59 -41.37 -10.35 14.31
N GLY A 60 -40.15 -9.93 14.15
CA GLY A 60 -39.31 -10.13 13.00
C GLY A 60 -37.91 -9.72 13.39
N GLY A 61 -37.27 -10.56 14.23
CA GLY A 61 -35.87 -10.34 14.61
C GLY A 61 -34.95 -10.53 13.40
N SER A 62 -34.49 -9.45 12.82
CA SER A 62 -33.25 -9.48 12.04
C SER A 62 -32.10 -9.58 13.02
N ALA A 63 -31.64 -10.82 13.23
CA ALA A 63 -30.39 -11.07 13.93
C ALA A 63 -29.26 -10.41 13.12
N ALA A 64 -28.61 -9.40 13.71
CA ALA A 64 -27.28 -9.00 13.27
C ALA A 64 -26.38 -10.25 13.31
N PRO A 65 -25.57 -10.51 12.30
CA PRO A 65 -24.63 -11.62 12.38
C PRO A 65 -23.64 -11.34 13.50
N SER A 66 -23.78 -12.09 14.58
CA SER A 66 -22.75 -12.17 15.60
C SER A 66 -21.48 -12.67 14.94
N GLY A 67 -20.49 -11.82 14.78
CA GLY A 67 -19.16 -12.19 14.32
C GLY A 67 -18.57 -13.24 15.24
N SER A 68 -18.70 -14.50 14.87
CA SER A 68 -17.93 -15.58 15.48
C SER A 68 -16.55 -15.60 14.85
N SER A 69 -15.60 -14.99 15.52
CA SER A 69 -14.16 -15.15 15.28
C SER A 69 -13.66 -16.53 15.72
N ALA A 70 -14.36 -17.58 15.33
CA ALA A 70 -13.86 -18.92 15.42
C ALA A 70 -13.55 -19.36 13.99
N GLY A 71 -12.29 -19.65 13.71
CA GLY A 71 -11.84 -20.34 12.50
C GLY A 71 -12.56 -21.68 12.35
N GLY A 72 -13.84 -21.62 12.08
CA GLY A 72 -14.68 -22.76 11.73
C GLY A 72 -14.33 -23.13 10.32
N GLY A 73 -13.91 -24.41 10.11
CA GLY A 73 -13.45 -24.91 8.84
C GLY A 73 -14.35 -24.48 7.68
N LEU A 74 -13.77 -23.84 6.70
CA LEU A 74 -14.41 -23.48 5.43
C LEU A 74 -14.39 -24.64 4.44
N ALA A 75 -13.59 -25.69 4.74
CA ALA A 75 -13.44 -26.85 3.89
C ALA A 75 -14.81 -27.47 3.56
N GLY A 76 -15.03 -27.66 2.26
CA GLY A 76 -16.30 -28.21 1.75
C GLY A 76 -17.46 -27.24 1.66
N LYS A 77 -17.31 -25.98 2.06
CA LYS A 77 -18.29 -24.96 1.76
C LYS A 77 -18.22 -24.55 0.29
N PRO A 78 -19.36 -24.19 -0.32
CA PRO A 78 -19.38 -23.71 -1.71
C PRO A 78 -18.60 -22.38 -1.83
N ILE A 79 -17.96 -22.18 -2.99
CA ILE A 79 -17.36 -20.91 -3.34
C ILE A 79 -18.49 -19.91 -3.59
N GLU A 80 -18.34 -18.73 -3.02
CA GLU A 80 -19.31 -17.64 -3.20
C GLU A 80 -19.18 -17.01 -4.60
N ASN A 81 -20.26 -16.36 -5.05
CA ASN A 81 -20.35 -15.81 -6.40
C ASN A 81 -19.82 -14.37 -6.55
N ALA A 82 -19.14 -13.84 -5.55
CA ALA A 82 -18.50 -12.53 -5.58
C ALA A 82 -17.16 -12.53 -4.84
N LEU A 83 -16.29 -11.61 -5.21
CA LEU A 83 -15.03 -11.30 -4.54
C LEU A 83 -14.78 -9.80 -4.66
N GLU A 84 -14.78 -9.11 -3.53
CA GLU A 84 -14.56 -7.67 -3.42
C GLU A 84 -13.17 -7.40 -2.87
N ILE A 85 -12.31 -6.76 -3.68
CA ILE A 85 -10.89 -6.50 -3.36
C ILE A 85 -10.71 -5.00 -3.12
N PHE A 86 -10.06 -4.63 -2.00
CA PHE A 86 -9.66 -3.28 -1.69
C PHE A 86 -8.12 -3.22 -1.64
N ASN A 87 -7.51 -2.57 -2.61
CA ASN A 87 -6.10 -2.68 -2.93
C ASN A 87 -5.45 -1.31 -3.14
N TRP A 88 -4.15 -1.28 -3.29
CA TRP A 88 -3.41 -0.12 -3.80
C TRP A 88 -3.68 0.06 -5.30
N THR A 89 -3.53 1.29 -5.79
CA THR A 89 -3.77 1.61 -7.20
C THR A 89 -2.68 1.00 -8.10
N GLU A 90 -3.09 0.32 -9.19
CA GLU A 90 -2.18 -0.23 -10.22
C GLU A 90 -1.15 -1.24 -9.66
N TYR A 91 -1.55 -2.05 -8.69
CA TYR A 91 -0.67 -2.95 -7.95
C TYR A 91 -0.74 -4.41 -8.38
N ASP A 92 -1.73 -4.81 -9.14
CA ASP A 92 -1.85 -6.14 -9.74
C ASP A 92 -1.96 -6.04 -11.27
N ASP A 93 -1.48 -7.06 -11.98
CA ASP A 93 -1.69 -7.17 -13.41
C ASP A 93 -3.19 -7.26 -13.71
N PRO A 94 -3.76 -6.34 -14.50
CA PRO A 94 -5.21 -6.34 -14.77
C PRO A 94 -5.73 -7.64 -15.37
N SER A 95 -4.87 -8.45 -16.02
CA SER A 95 -5.29 -9.74 -16.55
C SER A 95 -5.41 -10.81 -15.45
N THR A 96 -4.81 -10.63 -14.28
CA THR A 96 -4.93 -11.54 -13.14
C THR A 96 -6.38 -11.73 -12.72
N TYR A 97 -7.17 -10.66 -12.63
CA TYR A 97 -8.60 -10.74 -12.31
C TYR A 97 -9.41 -11.54 -13.34
N THR A 98 -9.07 -11.39 -14.62
CA THR A 98 -9.75 -12.13 -15.70
C THR A 98 -9.31 -13.59 -15.76
N ASP A 99 -8.06 -13.86 -15.44
CA ASP A 99 -7.52 -15.23 -15.43
C ASP A 99 -8.00 -16.02 -14.21
N PHE A 100 -8.16 -15.40 -13.06
CA PHE A 100 -8.79 -16.01 -11.90
C PHE A 100 -10.22 -16.49 -12.21
N LYS A 101 -11.03 -15.66 -12.83
CA LYS A 101 -12.41 -16.01 -13.22
C LYS A 101 -12.50 -17.20 -14.22
N LYS A 102 -11.41 -17.55 -14.90
CA LYS A 102 -11.36 -18.69 -15.81
C LYS A 102 -11.02 -20.01 -15.11
N GLN A 103 -10.61 -19.97 -13.82
CA GLN A 103 -10.42 -21.20 -13.05
C GLN A 103 -11.74 -21.99 -13.00
N ALA A 104 -11.67 -23.31 -13.20
CA ALA A 104 -12.86 -24.13 -13.45
C ALA A 104 -13.89 -24.06 -12.30
N ASP A 105 -13.42 -24.08 -11.07
CA ASP A 105 -14.25 -23.97 -9.86
C ASP A 105 -14.84 -22.58 -9.66
N ILE A 106 -14.06 -21.54 -9.91
CA ILE A 106 -14.48 -20.14 -9.86
C ILE A 106 -15.51 -19.84 -10.94
N ALA A 107 -15.27 -20.32 -12.16
CA ALA A 107 -16.23 -20.20 -13.27
C ALA A 107 -17.54 -20.94 -13.00
N ALA A 108 -17.46 -22.14 -12.38
CA ALA A 108 -18.64 -22.92 -12.00
C ALA A 108 -19.45 -22.24 -10.88
N ALA A 109 -18.80 -21.54 -9.96
CA ALA A 109 -19.44 -20.75 -8.92
C ALA A 109 -20.05 -19.42 -9.47
N GLY A 110 -19.62 -18.98 -10.66
CA GLY A 110 -20.05 -17.73 -11.26
C GLY A 110 -19.49 -16.49 -10.55
N THR A 111 -18.31 -16.63 -9.92
CA THR A 111 -17.70 -15.58 -9.09
C THR A 111 -17.32 -14.36 -9.92
N THR A 112 -17.89 -13.23 -9.60
CA THR A 112 -17.47 -11.91 -10.10
C THR A 112 -16.37 -11.36 -9.24
N VAL A 113 -15.44 -10.57 -9.82
CA VAL A 113 -14.36 -9.92 -9.09
C VAL A 113 -14.44 -8.43 -9.32
N HIS A 114 -14.50 -7.66 -8.23
CA HIS A 114 -14.48 -6.20 -8.24
C HIS A 114 -13.31 -5.71 -7.42
N GLU A 115 -12.62 -4.70 -7.94
CA GLU A 115 -11.50 -4.07 -7.28
C GLU A 115 -11.78 -2.60 -7.05
N THR A 116 -11.47 -2.13 -5.86
CA THR A 116 -11.47 -0.72 -5.46
C THR A 116 -10.14 -0.38 -4.83
N TYR A 117 -9.81 0.91 -4.72
CA TYR A 117 -8.47 1.33 -4.37
C TYR A 117 -8.44 2.27 -3.16
N TYR A 118 -7.31 2.27 -2.46
CA TYR A 118 -6.97 3.24 -1.41
C TYR A 118 -5.55 3.77 -1.64
N ALA A 119 -5.26 4.91 -1.01
CA ALA A 119 -4.00 5.61 -1.17
C ALA A 119 -3.06 5.48 0.05
N SER A 120 -3.58 4.96 1.19
CA SER A 120 -2.79 4.78 2.42
C SER A 120 -3.38 3.72 3.33
N ASN A 121 -2.55 3.11 4.20
CA ASN A 121 -3.05 2.22 5.26
C ASN A 121 -4.01 2.93 6.21
N ASP A 122 -3.85 4.23 6.45
CA ASP A 122 -4.77 5.03 7.27
C ASP A 122 -6.18 5.07 6.65
N GLU A 123 -6.27 5.25 5.33
CA GLU A 123 -7.54 5.21 4.60
C GLU A 123 -8.19 3.83 4.70
N LEU A 124 -7.42 2.76 4.47
CA LEU A 124 -7.86 1.39 4.63
C LEU A 124 -8.44 1.14 6.04
N ILE A 125 -7.68 1.47 7.08
CA ILE A 125 -8.07 1.25 8.47
C ILE A 125 -9.32 2.09 8.82
N ALA A 126 -9.36 3.36 8.43
CA ALA A 126 -10.51 4.23 8.65
C ALA A 126 -11.78 3.66 7.97
N LYS A 127 -11.65 3.13 6.75
CA LYS A 127 -12.76 2.52 6.02
C LYS A 127 -13.29 1.27 6.73
N LEU A 128 -12.41 0.40 7.21
CA LEU A 128 -12.81 -0.79 7.98
C LEU A 128 -13.45 -0.41 9.31
N ASN A 129 -12.94 0.61 10.01
CA ASN A 129 -13.47 1.09 11.30
C ASN A 129 -14.82 1.78 11.15
N ALA A 130 -15.10 2.45 10.04
CA ALA A 130 -16.39 3.06 9.74
C ALA A 130 -17.50 2.05 9.42
N GLY A 131 -17.22 0.74 9.53
CA GLY A 131 -18.15 -0.31 9.14
C GLY A 131 -18.27 -0.45 7.62
N GLY A 132 -17.29 0.07 6.87
CA GLY A 132 -17.13 -0.12 5.43
C GLY A 132 -16.88 -1.59 5.13
N GLY A 133 -17.90 -2.43 5.43
CA GLY A 133 -17.91 -3.86 5.15
C GLY A 133 -18.14 -4.13 3.68
N GLY A 134 -17.96 -5.40 3.31
CA GLY A 134 -18.19 -5.85 1.95
C GLY A 134 -16.91 -6.16 1.20
N TYR A 135 -15.75 -5.89 1.77
CA TYR A 135 -14.48 -6.34 1.23
C TYR A 135 -14.14 -7.75 1.71
N ASP A 136 -13.63 -8.57 0.79
CA ASP A 136 -13.19 -9.93 1.03
C ASP A 136 -11.67 -10.03 1.13
N ILE A 137 -10.99 -9.18 0.37
CA ILE A 137 -9.53 -9.07 0.35
C ILE A 137 -9.13 -7.61 0.59
N ILE A 138 -8.12 -7.42 1.43
CA ILE A 138 -7.39 -6.17 1.63
C ILE A 138 -5.89 -6.44 1.51
N VAL A 139 -5.10 -5.41 1.21
CA VAL A 139 -3.65 -5.53 0.98
C VAL A 139 -2.87 -4.56 1.88
N PRO A 140 -2.93 -4.74 3.21
CA PRO A 140 -2.22 -3.86 4.14
C PRO A 140 -0.72 -4.10 4.15
N SER A 141 0.05 -3.06 4.43
CA SER A 141 1.47 -3.18 4.76
C SER A 141 1.66 -3.74 6.18
N GLN A 142 2.87 -4.19 6.52
CA GLN A 142 3.20 -4.89 7.75
C GLN A 142 2.73 -4.21 9.04
N ASN A 143 2.85 -2.89 9.14
CA ASN A 143 2.39 -2.11 10.30
C ASN A 143 0.87 -2.16 10.45
N ALA A 144 0.13 -2.05 9.36
CA ALA A 144 -1.32 -2.15 9.36
C ALA A 144 -1.79 -3.58 9.63
N VAL A 145 -1.10 -4.62 9.13
CA VAL A 145 -1.37 -6.02 9.50
C VAL A 145 -1.29 -6.19 11.01
N ALA A 146 -0.18 -5.75 11.64
CA ALA A 146 0.00 -5.84 13.08
C ALA A 146 -1.13 -5.15 13.86
N GLN A 147 -1.55 -3.97 13.44
CA GLN A 147 -2.66 -3.23 14.04
C GLN A 147 -3.98 -3.99 13.90
N LEU A 148 -4.31 -4.43 12.69
CA LEU A 148 -5.57 -5.12 12.39
C LEU A 148 -5.68 -6.46 13.14
N VAL A 149 -4.56 -7.18 13.34
CA VAL A 149 -4.50 -8.39 14.17
C VAL A 149 -4.82 -8.04 15.63
N GLN A 150 -4.19 -7.01 16.20
CA GLN A 150 -4.44 -6.57 17.59
C GLN A 150 -5.89 -6.12 17.79
N GLU A 151 -6.51 -5.51 16.80
CA GLU A 151 -7.89 -5.03 16.81
C GLU A 151 -8.91 -6.14 16.49
N ASN A 152 -8.48 -7.39 16.24
CA ASN A 152 -9.32 -8.50 15.80
C ASN A 152 -10.15 -8.16 14.54
N LYS A 153 -9.56 -7.44 13.59
CA LYS A 153 -10.18 -7.02 12.34
C LYS A 153 -9.90 -7.96 11.17
N LEU A 154 -9.04 -8.95 11.35
CA LEU A 154 -8.70 -9.94 10.33
C LEU A 154 -9.35 -11.29 10.60
N PHE A 155 -9.70 -11.98 9.53
CA PHE A 155 -10.18 -13.35 9.55
C PHE A 155 -8.97 -14.28 9.72
N LYS A 156 -9.10 -15.26 10.61
CA LYS A 156 -8.08 -16.29 10.76
C LYS A 156 -8.16 -17.24 9.56
N LEU A 157 -7.06 -17.34 8.82
CA LEU A 157 -6.97 -18.12 7.58
C LEU A 157 -7.24 -19.60 7.84
N ASP A 158 -8.07 -20.22 6.97
CA ASP A 158 -8.22 -21.67 6.90
C ASP A 158 -7.12 -22.25 6.02
N MET A 159 -6.04 -22.71 6.64
CA MET A 159 -4.87 -23.25 5.95
C MET A 159 -5.20 -24.46 5.08
N SER A 160 -6.32 -25.15 5.31
CA SER A 160 -6.74 -26.29 4.47
C SER A 160 -7.17 -25.85 3.07
N LEU A 161 -7.54 -24.59 2.88
CA LEU A 161 -7.86 -24.00 1.58
C LEU A 161 -6.65 -23.35 0.89
N LEU A 162 -5.48 -23.36 1.52
CA LEU A 162 -4.28 -22.67 1.05
C LEU A 162 -3.08 -23.64 0.80
N PRO A 163 -3.27 -24.75 0.07
CA PRO A 163 -2.19 -25.72 -0.17
C PRO A 163 -0.97 -25.12 -0.88
N ASN A 164 -1.17 -24.08 -1.71
CA ASN A 164 -0.09 -23.42 -2.44
C ASN A 164 0.80 -22.51 -1.56
N LEU A 165 0.44 -22.27 -0.29
CA LEU A 165 1.33 -21.60 0.66
C LEU A 165 2.67 -22.33 0.83
N SER A 166 2.72 -23.62 0.55
CA SER A 166 3.97 -24.40 0.53
C SER A 166 5.01 -23.86 -0.48
N ASN A 167 4.61 -23.02 -1.42
CA ASN A 167 5.51 -22.35 -2.36
C ASN A 167 6.16 -21.10 -1.80
N ILE A 168 5.60 -20.52 -0.73
CA ILE A 168 6.14 -19.32 -0.07
C ILE A 168 7.28 -19.71 0.87
N GLU A 169 8.34 -18.92 0.90
CA GLU A 169 9.46 -19.15 1.83
C GLU A 169 8.98 -19.09 3.30
N PRO A 170 9.32 -20.11 4.12
CA PRO A 170 8.79 -20.23 5.48
C PRO A 170 9.05 -19.03 6.40
N SER A 171 10.13 -18.29 6.18
CA SER A 171 10.48 -17.07 6.93
C SER A 171 9.45 -15.94 6.75
N PHE A 172 8.74 -15.91 5.63
CA PHE A 172 7.71 -14.92 5.33
C PHE A 172 6.30 -15.35 5.77
N LEU A 173 6.11 -16.61 6.15
CA LEU A 173 4.83 -17.09 6.67
C LEU A 173 4.61 -16.73 8.15
N LYS A 174 5.67 -16.39 8.88
CA LYS A 174 5.65 -16.04 10.30
C LYS A 174 6.54 -14.83 10.55
N ALA A 175 6.10 -13.70 10.05
CA ALA A 175 6.80 -12.45 10.22
C ALA A 175 6.54 -11.85 11.62
N ASN A 176 7.40 -10.93 12.08
CA ASN A 176 7.28 -10.30 13.39
C ASN A 176 5.98 -9.50 13.58
N PHE A 177 5.33 -9.09 12.51
CA PHE A 177 4.04 -8.40 12.53
C PHE A 177 2.83 -9.35 12.61
N ASP A 178 3.01 -10.65 12.31
CA ASP A 178 2.07 -11.74 12.59
C ASP A 178 2.86 -13.01 12.95
N PRO A 179 3.34 -13.15 14.18
CA PRO A 179 4.19 -14.27 14.59
C PRO A 179 3.50 -15.64 14.52
N THR A 180 2.18 -15.65 14.47
CA THR A 180 1.41 -16.90 14.32
C THR A 180 1.34 -17.35 12.87
N GLY A 181 1.41 -16.42 11.91
CA GLY A 181 1.22 -16.66 10.48
C GLY A 181 -0.21 -17.07 10.14
N GLU A 182 -1.19 -16.63 10.96
CA GLU A 182 -2.58 -17.06 10.82
C GLU A 182 -3.47 -16.05 10.12
N TYR A 183 -2.97 -14.82 9.85
CA TYR A 183 -3.81 -13.71 9.40
C TYR A 183 -3.36 -13.09 8.07
N HIS A 184 -2.18 -13.41 7.60
CA HIS A 184 -1.64 -12.83 6.37
C HIS A 184 -1.01 -13.87 5.44
N VAL A 185 -0.97 -13.54 4.17
CA VAL A 185 -0.10 -14.19 3.17
C VAL A 185 0.65 -13.08 2.46
N ILE A 186 1.97 -13.15 2.48
CA ILE A 186 2.80 -12.13 1.84
C ILE A 186 2.45 -11.98 0.36
N LYS A 187 2.17 -10.75 -0.08
CA LYS A 187 1.97 -10.41 -1.49
C LYS A 187 3.31 -10.18 -2.16
N ASP A 188 4.05 -9.25 -1.63
CA ASP A 188 5.40 -8.90 -2.08
C ASP A 188 6.14 -8.15 -0.97
N PHE A 189 7.41 -7.86 -1.22
CA PHE A 189 8.24 -7.09 -0.30
C PHE A 189 9.27 -6.26 -1.05
N GLY A 190 9.80 -5.28 -0.36
CA GLY A 190 10.82 -4.42 -0.92
C GLY A 190 11.61 -3.66 0.14
N VAL A 191 12.39 -2.73 -0.33
CA VAL A 191 13.24 -1.88 0.51
C VAL A 191 13.10 -0.43 0.08
N THR A 192 13.26 0.46 1.06
CA THR A 192 13.30 1.90 0.82
C THR A 192 14.75 2.34 0.60
N GLY A 193 14.98 3.08 -0.48
CA GLY A 193 16.26 3.64 -0.85
C GLY A 193 16.13 5.02 -1.43
N PHE A 194 17.08 5.40 -2.26
CA PHE A 194 17.05 6.71 -2.93
C PHE A 194 17.71 6.64 -4.30
N TYR A 195 17.41 7.64 -5.11
CA TYR A 195 17.98 7.79 -6.45
C TYR A 195 18.39 9.25 -6.70
N PHE A 196 19.31 9.43 -7.63
CA PHE A 196 19.74 10.77 -8.01
C PHE A 196 20.22 10.87 -9.45
N ASN A 197 20.19 12.08 -9.99
CA ASN A 197 20.79 12.39 -11.28
C ASN A 197 22.32 12.49 -11.11
N ASN A 198 23.05 11.52 -11.63
CA ASN A 198 24.51 11.40 -11.46
C ASN A 198 25.34 12.42 -12.24
N LYS A 199 24.69 13.20 -13.13
CA LYS A 199 25.33 14.34 -13.80
C LYS A 199 25.26 15.63 -12.98
N ILE A 200 24.41 15.64 -11.96
CA ILE A 200 24.16 16.78 -11.07
C ILE A 200 24.68 16.52 -9.68
N VAL A 201 24.32 15.38 -9.09
CA VAL A 201 24.78 14.94 -7.77
C VAL A 201 26.09 14.18 -7.94
N THR A 202 27.17 14.77 -7.48
CA THR A 202 28.54 14.26 -7.63
C THR A 202 29.11 13.71 -6.34
N ASP A 203 28.39 13.86 -5.24
CA ASP A 203 28.81 13.31 -3.94
C ASP A 203 28.64 11.78 -3.96
N LYS A 204 29.49 11.11 -3.18
CA LYS A 204 29.32 9.70 -2.88
C LYS A 204 28.27 9.59 -1.76
N LEU A 205 27.11 9.01 -2.11
CA LEU A 205 26.00 8.80 -1.18
C LEU A 205 25.80 7.29 -1.02
N GLU A 206 25.90 6.76 0.20
CA GLU A 206 25.83 5.32 0.47
C GLU A 206 24.81 4.95 1.55
N THR A 207 24.43 5.90 2.43
CA THR A 207 23.52 5.69 3.55
C THR A 207 22.28 6.59 3.44
N MET A 208 21.22 6.25 4.17
CA MET A 208 20.05 7.14 4.28
C MET A 208 20.44 8.51 4.87
N LYS A 209 21.44 8.53 5.77
CA LYS A 209 21.93 9.80 6.31
C LYS A 209 22.60 10.67 5.24
N ASP A 210 23.42 10.07 4.36
CA ASP A 210 24.04 10.81 3.25
C ASP A 210 23.00 11.41 2.32
N PHE A 211 21.91 10.66 2.04
CA PHE A 211 20.78 11.15 1.26
C PHE A 211 20.16 12.41 1.89
N TYR A 212 19.79 12.34 3.17
CA TYR A 212 19.15 13.46 3.84
C TYR A 212 20.08 14.68 3.96
N ASP A 213 21.36 14.47 4.30
CA ASP A 213 22.35 15.54 4.42
C ASP A 213 22.63 16.22 3.05
N ALA A 214 22.44 15.52 1.95
CA ALA A 214 22.62 16.05 0.60
C ALA A 214 21.44 16.93 0.12
N LEU A 215 20.24 16.76 0.64
CA LEU A 215 19.06 17.49 0.19
C LEU A 215 19.26 19.02 0.18
N PRO A 216 19.73 19.66 1.27
CA PRO A 216 19.94 21.13 1.27
C PRO A 216 21.02 21.60 0.28
N LYS A 217 21.97 20.73 -0.05
CA LYS A 217 23.05 21.05 -1.01
C LYS A 217 22.54 21.07 -2.44
N TYR A 218 21.63 20.16 -2.79
CA TYR A 218 21.20 19.94 -4.18
C TYR A 218 19.86 20.57 -4.55
N VAL A 219 19.09 21.07 -3.58
CA VAL A 219 17.78 21.71 -3.82
C VAL A 219 17.85 22.89 -4.81
N SER A 220 18.94 23.63 -4.84
CA SER A 220 19.14 24.73 -5.80
C SER A 220 19.43 24.25 -7.24
N LYS A 221 19.67 22.96 -7.44
CA LYS A 221 19.98 22.35 -8.73
C LYS A 221 18.75 21.73 -9.41
N GLY A 222 17.67 21.56 -8.68
CA GLY A 222 16.42 20.99 -9.15
C GLY A 222 15.56 20.46 -8.00
N ARG A 223 14.46 19.82 -8.34
CA ARG A 223 13.56 19.27 -7.32
C ARG A 223 14.21 18.14 -6.53
N THR A 224 13.95 18.14 -5.24
CA THR A 224 14.25 17.03 -4.33
C THR A 224 12.93 16.44 -3.85
N ASN A 225 12.88 15.15 -3.56
CA ASN A 225 11.67 14.47 -3.10
C ASN A 225 11.96 13.52 -1.94
N ILE A 226 11.09 13.50 -0.95
CA ILE A 226 10.98 12.41 0.02
C ILE A 226 9.60 11.75 -0.09
N LEU A 227 9.48 10.51 0.37
CA LEU A 227 8.21 9.80 0.44
C LEU A 227 7.28 10.47 1.46
N GLU A 228 5.98 10.22 1.34
CA GLU A 228 4.93 10.84 2.14
C GLU A 228 4.48 9.91 3.27
N GLY A 229 4.08 10.48 4.40
CA GLY A 229 3.51 9.76 5.54
C GLY A 229 4.34 9.91 6.81
N ALA A 230 3.66 10.02 7.95
CA ALA A 230 4.31 10.08 9.26
C ALA A 230 5.01 8.76 9.60
N GLU A 231 4.42 7.68 9.13
CA GLU A 231 4.88 6.30 9.26
C GLU A 231 6.10 5.98 8.38
N GLU A 232 6.38 6.81 7.38
CA GLU A 232 7.53 6.69 6.50
C GLU A 232 8.64 7.67 6.93
N VAL A 233 8.30 8.95 7.04
CA VAL A 233 9.28 10.04 7.22
C VAL A 233 9.98 9.96 8.57
N VAL A 234 9.24 9.73 9.67
CA VAL A 234 9.83 9.77 11.02
C VAL A 234 10.69 8.53 11.31
N PRO A 235 10.23 7.31 11.02
CA PRO A 235 11.07 6.11 11.18
C PRO A 235 12.34 6.14 10.34
N LEU A 236 12.26 6.57 9.08
CA LEU A 236 13.46 6.66 8.23
C LEU A 236 14.44 7.72 8.70
N ALA A 237 13.97 8.82 9.32
CA ALA A 237 14.84 9.77 9.98
C ALA A 237 15.53 9.17 11.23
N LEU A 238 14.81 8.36 12.02
CA LEU A 238 15.40 7.60 13.13
C LEU A 238 16.47 6.64 12.63
N MET A 239 16.19 5.86 11.60
CA MET A 239 17.16 4.95 10.98
C MET A 239 18.40 5.69 10.45
N ALA A 240 18.22 6.85 9.83
CA ALA A 240 19.34 7.69 9.36
C ALA A 240 20.24 8.17 10.51
N LEU A 241 19.69 8.30 11.71
CA LEU A 241 20.41 8.64 12.93
C LEU A 241 20.99 7.41 13.66
N GLY A 242 20.75 6.20 13.15
CA GLY A 242 21.13 4.96 13.81
C GLY A 242 20.30 4.62 15.05
N LEU A 243 19.07 5.16 15.13
CA LEU A 243 18.12 4.92 16.21
C LEU A 243 17.09 3.86 15.78
N ASP A 244 16.42 3.26 16.77
CA ASP A 244 15.36 2.30 16.52
C ASP A 244 14.17 2.97 15.84
N ALA A 245 13.81 2.49 14.64
CA ALA A 245 12.65 2.96 13.90
C ALA A 245 11.32 2.84 14.67
N ASN A 246 11.25 1.86 15.56
CA ASN A 246 10.04 1.52 16.33
C ASN A 246 10.08 2.07 17.76
N THR A 247 11.02 2.96 18.09
CA THR A 247 11.20 3.54 19.42
C THR A 247 9.94 4.25 19.94
N ASP A 248 9.68 4.16 21.23
CA ASP A 248 8.71 4.97 21.99
C ASP A 248 9.39 6.06 22.84
N ASN A 249 10.73 6.15 22.76
CA ASN A 249 11.54 7.08 23.53
C ASN A 249 11.38 8.52 23.02
N ASP A 250 10.95 9.41 23.89
CA ASP A 250 10.75 10.82 23.57
C ASP A 250 12.03 11.56 23.15
N ALA A 251 13.19 11.16 23.69
CA ALA A 251 14.46 11.75 23.31
C ALA A 251 14.86 11.39 21.88
N ASP A 252 14.60 10.15 21.45
CA ASP A 252 14.86 9.70 20.09
C ASP A 252 13.93 10.38 19.10
N LEU A 253 12.62 10.43 19.42
CA LEU A 253 11.62 11.14 18.61
C LEU A 253 11.96 12.63 18.48
N LYS A 254 12.47 13.25 19.55
CA LYS A 254 12.95 14.63 19.49
C LYS A 254 14.16 14.78 18.56
N GLN A 255 15.13 13.86 18.62
CA GLN A 255 16.29 13.87 17.73
C GLN A 255 15.85 13.76 16.25
N ALA A 256 14.89 12.86 15.94
CA ALA A 256 14.34 12.75 14.60
C ALA A 256 13.63 14.03 14.15
N SER A 257 12.86 14.68 15.05
CA SER A 257 12.23 15.97 14.77
C SER A 257 13.24 17.06 14.45
N ASP A 258 14.26 17.23 15.31
CA ASP A 258 15.31 18.23 15.13
C ASP A 258 16.07 17.99 13.82
N PHE A 259 16.37 16.73 13.51
CA PHE A 259 17.04 16.33 12.27
C PHE A 259 16.19 16.66 11.03
N LEU A 260 14.93 16.27 11.01
CA LEU A 260 14.01 16.59 9.92
C LEU A 260 13.91 18.11 9.70
N MET A 261 13.77 18.89 10.77
CA MET A 261 13.73 20.35 10.68
C MET A 261 15.04 20.92 10.10
N SER A 262 16.17 20.34 10.40
CA SER A 262 17.48 20.79 9.88
C SER A 262 17.62 20.61 8.37
N ILE A 263 16.95 19.63 7.79
CA ILE A 263 17.00 19.34 6.34
C ILE A 263 15.79 19.88 5.57
N ARG A 264 14.81 20.48 6.26
CA ARG A 264 13.53 20.87 5.67
C ARG A 264 13.67 21.79 4.45
N SER A 265 14.58 22.77 4.52
CA SER A 265 14.86 23.66 3.40
C SER A 265 15.39 22.97 2.15
N GLY A 266 15.86 21.72 2.30
CA GLY A 266 16.35 20.87 1.22
C GLY A 266 15.25 20.04 0.53
N VAL A 267 14.01 20.06 1.02
CA VAL A 267 12.91 19.23 0.49
C VAL A 267 11.92 20.10 -0.28
N THR A 268 11.83 19.89 -1.60
CA THR A 268 10.88 20.65 -2.45
C THR A 268 9.53 19.97 -2.58
N THR A 269 9.51 18.64 -2.55
CA THR A 269 8.29 17.83 -2.64
C THR A 269 8.30 16.69 -1.62
N ILE A 270 7.11 16.42 -1.07
CA ILE A 270 6.82 15.27 -0.23
C ILE A 270 5.71 14.53 -0.97
N ASN A 271 6.05 13.45 -1.67
CA ASN A 271 5.11 12.80 -2.59
C ASN A 271 5.49 11.34 -2.81
N SER A 272 4.53 10.45 -2.62
CA SER A 272 4.62 9.00 -2.90
C SER A 272 3.81 8.56 -4.12
N GLY A 273 2.90 9.40 -4.65
CA GLY A 273 2.00 9.02 -5.73
C GLY A 273 2.58 9.22 -7.14
N ASP A 274 3.09 10.42 -7.41
CA ASP A 274 3.49 10.82 -8.79
C ASP A 274 5.01 10.96 -8.98
N TYR A 275 5.81 10.66 -7.96
CA TYR A 275 7.26 10.89 -8.01
C TYR A 275 7.95 10.09 -9.12
N ILE A 276 7.44 8.91 -9.48
CA ILE A 276 7.98 8.09 -10.57
C ILE A 276 7.90 8.84 -11.90
N ASN A 277 6.75 9.47 -12.17
CA ASN A 277 6.54 10.23 -13.40
C ASN A 277 7.45 11.47 -13.45
N ASP A 278 7.58 12.19 -12.34
CA ASP A 278 8.43 13.38 -12.26
C ASP A 278 9.93 13.01 -12.37
N ALA A 279 10.36 11.92 -11.73
CA ALA A 279 11.73 11.42 -11.84
C ALA A 279 12.03 10.89 -13.26
N SER A 280 11.11 10.14 -13.86
CA SER A 280 11.23 9.64 -15.23
C SER A 280 11.29 10.78 -16.25
N ALA A 281 10.62 11.91 -15.99
CA ALA A 281 10.72 13.14 -16.79
C ALA A 281 12.00 13.95 -16.47
N GLY A 282 12.84 13.53 -15.53
CA GLY A 282 14.09 14.21 -15.16
C GLY A 282 13.91 15.49 -14.33
N LYS A 283 12.76 15.67 -13.70
CA LYS A 283 12.48 16.85 -12.87
C LYS A 283 13.06 16.76 -11.46
N ILE A 284 13.28 15.54 -10.95
CA ILE A 284 13.83 15.29 -9.61
C ILE A 284 15.33 15.00 -9.75
N VAL A 285 16.13 15.74 -9.01
CA VAL A 285 17.60 15.57 -9.00
C VAL A 285 18.09 14.64 -7.91
N LEU A 286 17.36 14.54 -6.80
CA LEU A 286 17.64 13.66 -5.66
C LEU A 286 16.31 13.29 -5.01
N GLY A 287 15.99 12.02 -4.91
CA GLY A 287 14.71 11.54 -4.43
C GLY A 287 14.78 10.21 -3.70
N GLN A 288 13.93 10.06 -2.69
CA GLN A 288 13.68 8.80 -2.01
C GLN A 288 12.69 7.97 -2.83
N GLY A 289 12.75 6.65 -2.72
CA GLY A 289 11.83 5.76 -3.41
C GLY A 289 11.97 4.31 -2.99
N TRP A 290 10.98 3.50 -3.38
CA TRP A 290 10.99 2.05 -3.21
C TRP A 290 11.72 1.38 -4.38
N ASN A 291 12.37 0.25 -4.12
CA ASN A 291 13.28 -0.40 -5.08
C ASN A 291 12.64 -0.69 -6.44
N GLY A 292 11.42 -1.21 -6.50
CA GLY A 292 10.72 -1.49 -7.76
C GLY A 292 10.41 -0.23 -8.55
N ASP A 293 9.97 0.84 -7.88
CA ASP A 293 9.70 2.13 -8.51
C ASP A 293 10.98 2.79 -9.01
N MET A 294 12.06 2.72 -8.22
CA MET A 294 13.38 3.20 -8.64
C MET A 294 13.88 2.45 -9.89
N ARG A 295 13.59 1.15 -9.98
CA ARG A 295 13.85 0.36 -11.17
C ARG A 295 13.10 0.89 -12.39
N ARG A 296 11.80 1.22 -12.24
CA ARG A 296 10.99 1.85 -13.31
C ARG A 296 11.60 3.18 -13.77
N ILE A 297 12.08 4.02 -12.83
CA ILE A 297 12.76 5.29 -13.14
C ILE A 297 14.04 5.04 -13.97
N VAL A 298 14.88 4.08 -13.55
CA VAL A 298 16.10 3.71 -14.31
C VAL A 298 15.75 3.24 -15.71
N GLN A 299 14.74 2.41 -15.87
CA GLN A 299 14.29 1.93 -17.17
C GLN A 299 13.78 3.08 -18.06
N ALA A 300 12.96 3.97 -17.52
CA ALA A 300 12.45 5.13 -18.26
C ALA A 300 13.57 6.08 -18.72
N ARG A 301 14.66 6.15 -17.96
CA ARG A 301 15.82 7.02 -18.25
C ARG A 301 17.04 6.27 -18.78
N LYS A 302 16.86 5.04 -19.25
CA LYS A 302 17.96 4.20 -19.76
C LYS A 302 18.77 4.87 -20.88
N ALA A 303 18.08 5.56 -21.79
CA ALA A 303 18.74 6.26 -22.91
C ALA A 303 19.61 7.45 -22.44
N GLN A 304 19.25 8.12 -21.36
CA GLN A 304 19.99 9.24 -20.76
C GLN A 304 21.15 8.77 -19.91
N GLY A 305 21.04 7.60 -19.28
CA GLY A 305 22.05 7.00 -18.41
C GLY A 305 22.45 7.91 -17.24
N ASP A 306 21.51 8.71 -16.73
CA ASP A 306 21.78 9.77 -15.78
C ASP A 306 21.20 9.49 -14.39
N ILE A 307 20.61 8.30 -14.14
CA ILE A 307 20.11 7.91 -12.83
C ILE A 307 21.03 6.90 -12.17
N THR A 308 21.42 7.19 -10.94
CA THR A 308 22.00 6.23 -10.01
C THR A 308 20.96 5.94 -8.93
N VAL A 309 20.80 4.67 -8.60
CA VAL A 309 19.99 4.19 -7.48
C VAL A 309 20.92 3.65 -6.41
N VAL A 310 20.57 3.93 -5.17
CA VAL A 310 21.30 3.43 -3.99
C VAL A 310 20.32 2.67 -3.12
N ILE A 311 20.62 1.39 -2.89
CA ILE A 311 20.11 0.62 -1.77
C ILE A 311 21.04 0.92 -0.61
N PRO A 312 20.59 1.65 0.43
CA PRO A 312 21.48 2.18 1.48
C PRO A 312 22.25 1.09 2.20
N THR A 313 23.48 1.36 2.56
CA THR A 313 24.22 0.53 3.49
C THR A 313 23.85 0.90 4.94
N GLY A 314 23.86 -0.08 5.85
CA GLY A 314 23.50 0.13 7.25
C GLY A 314 22.00 0.00 7.50
N SER A 315 21.38 1.03 8.07
CA SER A 315 19.97 0.95 8.45
C SER A 315 19.05 1.57 7.40
N SER A 316 18.04 0.82 7.00
CA SER A 316 16.90 1.29 6.19
C SER A 316 15.70 0.38 6.42
N GLU A 317 14.61 0.65 5.71
CA GLU A 317 13.39 -0.11 5.80
C GLU A 317 13.40 -1.31 4.84
N ILE A 318 12.95 -2.46 5.38
CA ILE A 318 12.34 -3.51 4.60
C ILE A 318 10.83 -3.45 4.87
N TRP A 319 10.02 -3.47 3.83
CA TRP A 319 8.57 -3.46 3.94
C TRP A 319 7.97 -4.69 3.26
N ALA A 320 6.74 -5.01 3.63
CA ALA A 320 6.02 -6.15 3.10
C ALA A 320 4.52 -5.85 3.08
N ASP A 321 3.91 -6.06 1.91
CA ASP A 321 2.47 -6.02 1.76
C ASP A 321 1.88 -7.43 1.78
N SER A 322 0.67 -7.55 2.26
CA SER A 322 0.09 -8.87 2.51
C SER A 322 -1.36 -8.95 2.08
N TRP A 323 -1.72 -10.07 1.49
CA TRP A 323 -3.11 -10.48 1.31
C TRP A 323 -3.72 -10.81 2.68
N CYS A 324 -4.74 -10.09 3.07
CA CYS A 324 -5.50 -10.33 4.29
C CYS A 324 -6.99 -10.41 3.99
N ILE A 325 -7.72 -11.16 4.81
CA ILE A 325 -9.17 -11.28 4.76
C ILE A 325 -9.73 -10.50 5.95
N PRO A 326 -10.60 -9.48 5.75
CA PRO A 326 -11.27 -8.82 6.87
C PRO A 326 -12.12 -9.78 7.68
N ALA A 327 -12.21 -9.58 9.01
CA ALA A 327 -13.04 -10.43 9.88
C ALA A 327 -14.53 -10.41 9.49
N SER A 328 -14.97 -9.38 8.78
CA SER A 328 -16.34 -9.21 8.27
C SER A 328 -16.53 -9.60 6.81
N ALA A 329 -15.53 -10.25 6.19
CA ALA A 329 -15.59 -10.62 4.78
C ALA A 329 -16.85 -11.45 4.47
N PRO A 330 -17.67 -11.03 3.50
CA PRO A 330 -18.89 -11.76 3.15
C PRO A 330 -18.62 -13.04 2.35
N HIS A 331 -17.48 -13.13 1.65
CA HIS A 331 -17.15 -14.22 0.74
C HIS A 331 -15.79 -14.87 1.09
N PRO A 332 -15.64 -15.45 2.31
CA PRO A 332 -14.33 -15.90 2.78
C PRO A 332 -13.80 -17.12 2.03
N VAL A 333 -14.64 -17.97 1.42
CA VAL A 333 -14.15 -19.11 0.62
C VAL A 333 -13.55 -18.62 -0.69
N ALA A 334 -14.24 -17.72 -1.40
CA ALA A 334 -13.72 -17.10 -2.63
C ALA A 334 -12.41 -16.34 -2.35
N ALA A 335 -12.30 -15.66 -1.21
CA ALA A 335 -11.08 -14.98 -0.78
C ALA A 335 -9.91 -15.95 -0.58
N HIS A 336 -10.13 -17.12 0.03
CA HIS A 336 -9.08 -18.13 0.17
C HIS A 336 -8.68 -18.72 -1.19
N HIS A 337 -9.62 -18.95 -2.10
CA HIS A 337 -9.30 -19.40 -3.46
C HIS A 337 -8.45 -18.38 -4.22
N TRP A 338 -8.75 -17.07 -4.07
CA TRP A 338 -7.93 -15.99 -4.63
C TRP A 338 -6.49 -16.06 -4.11
N ILE A 339 -6.31 -16.04 -2.79
CA ILE A 339 -4.98 -16.10 -2.17
C ILE A 339 -4.23 -17.36 -2.59
N ASN A 340 -4.88 -18.54 -2.55
CA ASN A 340 -4.27 -19.79 -2.93
C ASN A 340 -3.82 -19.80 -4.40
N TRP A 341 -4.63 -19.23 -5.29
CA TRP A 341 -4.31 -19.16 -6.71
C TRP A 341 -3.13 -18.23 -6.99
N LEU A 342 -3.04 -17.08 -6.31
CA LEU A 342 -1.90 -16.16 -6.39
C LEU A 342 -0.59 -16.80 -5.90
N CYS A 343 -0.66 -17.77 -5.00
CA CYS A 343 0.50 -18.56 -4.58
C CYS A 343 0.91 -19.65 -5.60
N THR A 344 0.36 -19.63 -6.82
CA THR A 344 0.82 -20.50 -7.93
C THR A 344 2.04 -19.85 -8.57
N PRO A 345 3.17 -20.59 -8.77
CA PRO A 345 4.41 -19.97 -9.25
C PRO A 345 4.30 -19.20 -10.57
N ALA A 346 3.51 -19.70 -11.53
CA ALA A 346 3.33 -19.00 -12.81
C ALA A 346 2.53 -17.69 -12.67
N VAL A 347 1.57 -17.63 -11.74
CA VAL A 347 0.79 -16.42 -11.45
C VAL A 347 1.67 -15.42 -10.72
N ALA A 348 2.38 -15.85 -9.70
CA ALA A 348 3.31 -15.02 -8.95
C ALA A 348 4.43 -14.44 -9.84
N ALA A 349 4.97 -15.23 -10.78
CA ALA A 349 5.96 -14.74 -11.74
C ALA A 349 5.41 -13.59 -12.61
N LYS A 350 4.17 -13.74 -13.09
CA LYS A 350 3.49 -12.72 -13.89
C LYS A 350 3.24 -11.43 -13.09
N GLU A 351 2.82 -11.55 -11.84
CA GLU A 351 2.65 -10.41 -10.93
C GLU A 351 3.98 -9.70 -10.71
N MET A 352 5.06 -10.43 -10.41
CA MET A 352 6.40 -9.85 -10.25
C MET A 352 6.89 -9.08 -11.46
N GLU A 353 6.63 -9.57 -12.68
CA GLU A 353 6.98 -8.87 -13.91
C GLU A 353 6.19 -7.56 -14.08
N TYR A 354 4.96 -7.51 -13.60
CA TYR A 354 4.10 -6.33 -13.68
C TYR A 354 4.50 -5.27 -12.66
N HIS A 355 4.46 -5.60 -11.34
CA HIS A 355 4.66 -4.59 -10.29
C HIS A 355 6.13 -4.35 -9.92
N ASN A 356 7.07 -5.20 -10.41
CA ASN A 356 8.52 -5.08 -10.20
C ASN A 356 8.98 -5.28 -8.75
N TYR A 357 8.23 -5.99 -7.93
CA TYR A 357 8.61 -6.37 -6.57
C TYR A 357 8.71 -7.89 -6.43
N PRO A 358 9.65 -8.42 -5.66
CA PRO A 358 9.77 -9.85 -5.45
C PRO A 358 8.65 -10.39 -4.57
N ILE A 359 8.13 -11.56 -4.95
CA ILE A 359 7.32 -12.41 -4.09
C ILE A 359 8.24 -13.50 -3.55
N PRO A 360 8.24 -13.83 -2.25
CA PRO A 360 9.18 -14.77 -1.66
C PRO A 360 8.83 -16.21 -2.04
N MET A 361 8.97 -16.54 -3.33
CA MET A 361 8.61 -17.81 -3.93
C MET A 361 9.67 -18.22 -4.96
N GLN A 362 10.62 -19.07 -4.56
CA GLN A 362 11.73 -19.48 -5.43
C GLN A 362 11.27 -20.06 -6.76
N ALA A 363 10.22 -20.89 -6.76
CA ALA A 363 9.68 -21.50 -7.98
C ALA A 363 9.08 -20.47 -8.96
N ALA A 364 8.66 -19.30 -8.48
CA ALA A 364 8.22 -18.19 -9.33
C ALA A 364 9.42 -17.37 -9.82
N LEU A 365 10.38 -17.06 -8.94
CA LEU A 365 11.64 -16.39 -9.31
C LEU A 365 12.37 -17.15 -10.42
N ASP A 366 12.33 -18.48 -10.41
CA ASP A 366 12.97 -19.31 -11.44
C ASP A 366 12.35 -19.16 -12.83
N GLN A 367 11.11 -18.69 -12.93
CA GLN A 367 10.40 -18.47 -14.19
C GLN A 367 10.67 -17.09 -14.82
N LEU A 368 11.21 -16.14 -14.04
CA LEU A 368 11.51 -14.79 -14.53
C LEU A 368 12.66 -14.79 -15.54
N SER A 369 12.70 -13.76 -16.37
CA SER A 369 13.82 -13.53 -17.29
C SER A 369 15.14 -13.38 -16.53
N PRO A 370 16.29 -13.76 -17.13
CA PRO A 370 17.60 -13.57 -16.52
C PRO A 370 17.88 -12.08 -16.18
N ASP A 371 17.40 -11.17 -17.01
CA ASP A 371 17.58 -9.72 -16.82
C ASP A 371 16.87 -9.25 -15.54
N LEU A 372 15.70 -9.77 -15.24
CA LEU A 372 14.96 -9.43 -14.02
C LEU A 372 15.58 -10.12 -12.79
N LYS A 373 15.88 -11.43 -12.89
CA LYS A 373 16.50 -12.19 -11.78
C LYS A 373 17.81 -11.58 -11.28
N ASN A 374 18.62 -11.08 -12.21
CA ASN A 374 19.95 -10.55 -11.92
C ASN A 374 19.93 -9.03 -11.65
N ASP A 375 18.78 -8.39 -11.73
CA ASP A 375 18.65 -6.97 -11.43
C ASP A 375 18.70 -6.76 -9.90
N PRO A 376 19.72 -6.08 -9.37
CA PRO A 376 19.85 -5.87 -7.92
C PRO A 376 18.76 -4.95 -7.33
N LEU A 377 18.01 -4.23 -8.15
CA LEU A 377 16.86 -3.44 -7.71
C LEU A 377 15.60 -4.30 -7.59
N PHE A 378 15.53 -5.42 -8.29
CA PHE A 378 14.46 -6.39 -8.13
C PHE A 378 14.83 -7.43 -7.06
N ASN A 379 15.96 -8.08 -7.20
CA ASN A 379 16.45 -9.09 -6.28
C ASN A 379 17.54 -8.48 -5.38
N VAL A 380 17.10 -7.69 -4.39
CA VAL A 380 18.02 -6.99 -3.49
C VAL A 380 18.83 -8.02 -2.69
N PRO A 381 20.17 -7.99 -2.78
CA PRO A 381 21.02 -8.94 -2.06
C PRO A 381 20.83 -8.83 -0.55
N THR A 382 20.68 -9.96 0.14
CA THR A 382 20.55 -10.01 1.60
C THR A 382 21.73 -9.38 2.34
N SER A 383 22.92 -9.39 1.74
CA SER A 383 24.11 -8.71 2.28
C SER A 383 23.96 -7.17 2.35
N LEU A 384 23.04 -6.58 1.59
CA LEU A 384 22.77 -5.15 1.66
C LEU A 384 21.67 -4.84 2.69
N THR A 385 20.79 -5.79 2.98
CA THR A 385 19.67 -5.61 3.90
C THR A 385 19.97 -6.11 5.32
N ASP A 386 21.21 -6.50 5.59
CA ASP A 386 21.66 -6.78 6.95
C ASP A 386 21.60 -5.48 7.78
N GLY A 387 20.75 -5.45 8.80
CA GLY A 387 20.45 -4.25 9.58
C GLY A 387 19.18 -3.50 9.15
N TYR A 388 18.50 -3.94 8.10
CA TYR A 388 17.19 -3.39 7.75
C TYR A 388 16.10 -3.92 8.71
N THR A 389 15.09 -3.11 8.95
CA THR A 389 14.00 -3.48 9.85
C THR A 389 12.64 -3.11 9.27
N TYR A 390 11.62 -3.83 9.70
CA TYR A 390 10.23 -3.44 9.44
C TYR A 390 9.85 -2.25 10.33
N ILE A 391 9.18 -1.28 9.73
CA ILE A 391 8.44 -0.28 10.49
C ILE A 391 7.17 -0.98 10.99
N LEU A 392 7.04 -1.09 12.30
CA LEU A 392 5.94 -1.80 12.95
C LEU A 392 4.88 -0.83 13.47
N ASN A 393 3.72 -1.37 13.78
CA ASN A 393 2.73 -0.62 14.53
C ASN A 393 3.26 -0.29 15.93
N VAL A 394 3.15 0.98 16.30
CA VAL A 394 3.54 1.50 17.62
C VAL A 394 2.29 1.94 18.39
N SER A 395 2.43 2.25 19.67
CA SER A 395 1.29 2.68 20.47
C SER A 395 0.60 3.92 19.89
N PRO A 396 -0.72 4.11 20.08
CA PRO A 396 -1.43 5.31 19.60
C PRO A 396 -0.79 6.63 20.05
N ALA A 397 -0.19 6.65 21.25
CA ALA A 397 0.53 7.82 21.75
C ALA A 397 1.77 8.13 20.90
N VAL A 398 2.51 7.12 20.45
CA VAL A 398 3.67 7.29 19.55
C VAL A 398 3.22 7.69 18.15
N VAL A 399 2.14 7.09 17.62
CA VAL A 399 1.53 7.50 16.34
C VAL A 399 1.20 9.00 16.36
N GLN A 400 0.55 9.50 17.43
CA GLN A 400 0.24 10.92 17.57
C GLN A 400 1.50 11.81 17.57
N LYS A 401 2.57 11.38 18.28
CA LYS A 401 3.85 12.11 18.29
C LYS A 401 4.48 12.14 16.89
N ARG A 402 4.52 11.02 16.18
CA ARG A 402 5.04 10.94 14.80
C ARG A 402 4.21 11.81 13.85
N THR A 403 2.89 11.75 13.94
CA THR A 403 1.99 12.60 13.15
C THR A 403 2.24 14.08 13.41
N LYS A 404 2.46 14.47 14.68
CA LYS A 404 2.80 15.86 15.02
C LYS A 404 4.15 16.28 14.41
N ILE A 405 5.20 15.47 14.55
CA ILE A 405 6.53 15.73 13.97
C ILE A 405 6.41 15.93 12.45
N TYR A 406 5.70 15.03 11.78
CA TYR A 406 5.48 15.08 10.34
C TYR A 406 4.70 16.34 9.91
N THR A 407 3.64 16.69 10.65
CA THR A 407 2.83 17.88 10.38
C THR A 407 3.64 19.16 10.55
N ASP A 408 4.43 19.25 11.64
CA ASP A 408 5.31 20.38 11.90
C ASP A 408 6.38 20.50 10.79
N PHE A 409 6.96 19.37 10.38
CA PHE A 409 7.91 19.31 9.28
C PHE A 409 7.29 19.79 7.95
N LYS A 410 6.08 19.35 7.61
CA LYS A 410 5.40 19.84 6.38
C LYS A 410 5.13 21.33 6.44
N ALA A 411 4.70 21.84 7.58
CA ALA A 411 4.33 23.25 7.75
C ALA A 411 5.53 24.22 7.73
N ALA A 412 6.74 23.73 7.95
CA ALA A 412 7.95 24.56 8.01
C ALA A 412 8.58 24.88 6.63
N GLY A 413 7.96 24.46 5.51
CA GLY A 413 8.58 24.62 4.19
C GLY A 413 7.67 25.10 3.09
#